data_368b7e217273395c320e6c905a304aba
#
_entry.id   368b7e217273395c320e6c905a304aba
#
_cell.length_a   1.000
_cell.length_b   1.000
_cell.length_c   1.000
_cell.angle_alpha   90.00
_cell.angle_beta   90.00
_cell.angle_gamma   90.00
#
_symmetry.space_group_name_H-M   'P 1'
#
loop_
_entity.id
_entity.type
_entity.pdbx_description
1 polymer ?
#
loop_
_entity_poly.entity_id
_entity_poly.type
_entity_poly.pdbx_seq_one_letter_code
_entity_poly.pdbx_strand_id
1 'polypeptide(L)'
;YEFHYALYEKGSFYKRHLDQFRNDNSRAFSMIMYLNSDWQAKDGGELCVYHPHHVQTIAPRNGQCVFFKSDELEHEVLLTQAPRMSITGWLKVGG
;
A
#
# COMPACT_ATOMS: atom_id res chain seq x y z
N TYR A 1 3.61 -6.83 15.44
CA TYR A 1 3.59 -6.13 14.14
C TYR A 1 5.00 -6.09 13.54
N GLU A 2 5.05 -5.93 12.21
CA GLU A 2 6.30 -5.90 11.46
C GLU A 2 6.31 -4.71 10.53
N PHE A 3 7.49 -4.14 10.30
CA PHE A 3 7.70 -3.05 9.35
C PHE A 3 8.81 -3.42 8.40
N HIS A 4 8.61 -3.12 7.12
CA HIS A 4 9.57 -3.41 6.06
C HIS A 4 9.74 -2.21 5.15
N TYR A 5 10.95 -2.00 4.68
CA TYR A 5 11.18 -1.12 3.55
C TYR A 5 10.75 -1.83 2.27
N ALA A 6 10.10 -1.11 1.40
CA ALA A 6 9.75 -1.60 0.08
C ALA A 6 10.27 -0.62 -0.96
N LEU A 7 11.06 -1.13 -1.90
CA LEU A 7 11.54 -0.35 -3.04
C LEU A 7 10.94 -0.96 -4.31
N TYR A 8 10.14 -0.17 -5.01
CA TYR A 8 9.66 -0.51 -6.34
C TYR A 8 10.51 0.26 -7.34
N GLU A 9 11.28 -0.45 -8.14
CA GLU A 9 12.06 0.17 -9.19
C GLU A 9 11.17 0.59 -10.34
N LYS A 10 11.68 1.48 -11.20
CA LYS A 10 10.96 1.94 -12.38
C LYS A 10 10.45 0.73 -13.18
N GLY A 11 9.19 0.74 -13.55
CA GLY A 11 8.54 -0.34 -14.29
C GLY A 11 7.87 -1.38 -13.42
N SER A 12 7.99 -1.27 -12.10
CA SER A 12 7.37 -2.22 -11.18
C SER A 12 5.91 -1.86 -10.90
N PHE A 13 5.16 -2.88 -10.51
CA PHE A 13 3.77 -2.73 -10.10
C PHE A 13 3.40 -3.91 -9.20
N TYR A 14 2.25 -3.83 -8.55
CA TYR A 14 1.72 -4.95 -7.79
C TYR A 14 0.25 -5.13 -8.14
N LYS A 15 -0.09 -6.32 -8.64
CA LYS A 15 -1.45 -6.61 -9.10
C LYS A 15 -2.45 -6.51 -7.97
N ARG A 16 -3.69 -6.18 -8.32
CA ARG A 16 -4.82 -6.15 -7.40
C ARG A 16 -4.93 -7.46 -6.63
N HIS A 17 -4.97 -7.37 -5.31
CA HIS A 17 -4.98 -8.55 -4.42
C HIS A 17 -5.55 -8.19 -3.04
N LEU A 18 -5.78 -9.25 -2.26
CA LEU A 18 -6.04 -9.15 -0.83
C LEU A 18 -4.84 -9.70 -0.09
N ASP A 19 -4.47 -9.09 1.02
CA ASP A 19 -3.49 -9.69 1.90
C ASP A 19 -4.13 -10.90 2.59
N GLN A 20 -3.39 -11.99 2.67
CA GLN A 20 -3.87 -13.22 3.32
C GLN A 20 -3.06 -13.50 4.57
N PHE A 21 -3.77 -13.68 5.67
CA PHE A 21 -3.18 -14.02 6.94
C PHE A 21 -3.74 -15.37 7.40
N ARG A 22 -2.85 -16.29 7.74
CA ARG A 22 -3.24 -17.66 8.06
C ARG A 22 -4.01 -17.78 9.36
N ASN A 23 -5.10 -18.57 9.33
CA ASN A 23 -5.72 -19.21 10.50
C ASN A 23 -5.90 -18.30 11.69
N ASP A 24 -6.33 -17.10 11.45
CA ASP A 24 -6.34 -16.12 12.50
C ASP A 24 -7.66 -15.37 12.47
N ASN A 25 -8.32 -15.31 13.60
CA ASN A 25 -9.50 -14.50 13.77
C ASN A 25 -9.16 -13.03 13.99
N SER A 26 -7.88 -12.69 13.96
CA SER A 26 -7.46 -11.32 14.14
C SER A 26 -7.71 -10.53 12.86
N ARG A 27 -7.91 -9.24 13.04
CA ARG A 27 -8.04 -8.29 11.94
C ARG A 27 -6.66 -7.78 11.57
N ALA A 28 -6.43 -7.64 10.29
CA ALA A 28 -5.15 -7.13 9.79
C ALA A 28 -5.33 -5.76 9.15
N PHE A 29 -4.46 -4.87 9.56
CA PHE A 29 -4.38 -3.52 8.99
C PHE A 29 -3.00 -3.34 8.39
N SER A 30 -2.96 -2.72 7.21
CA SER A 30 -1.70 -2.28 6.63
C SER A 30 -1.54 -0.79 6.87
N MET A 31 -0.33 -0.41 7.24
CA MET A 31 0.08 0.98 7.34
C MET A 31 1.24 1.19 6.37
N ILE A 32 1.11 2.19 5.53
CA ILE A 32 2.14 2.50 4.54
C ILE A 32 2.53 3.96 4.69
N MET A 33 3.83 4.21 4.86
CA MET A 33 4.38 5.56 4.89
C MET A 33 5.31 5.73 3.70
N TYR A 34 5.11 6.78 2.92
CA TYR A 34 5.89 7.02 1.71
C TYR A 34 7.08 7.94 1.96
N LEU A 35 8.19 7.62 1.27
CA LEU A 35 9.47 8.28 1.43
C LEU A 35 9.98 8.80 0.07
N ASN A 36 9.11 9.45 -0.71
CA ASN A 36 9.44 9.88 -2.07
C ASN A 36 9.34 11.39 -2.18
N SER A 37 10.48 12.08 -2.21
CA SER A 37 10.54 13.52 -2.43
C SER A 37 10.20 13.86 -3.87
N ASP A 38 9.56 15.00 -4.09
CA ASP A 38 9.27 15.55 -5.42
C ASP A 38 8.49 14.61 -6.34
N TRP A 39 7.61 13.78 -5.78
CA TRP A 39 6.81 12.86 -6.57
C TRP A 39 5.79 13.60 -7.42
N GLN A 40 5.81 13.32 -8.73
CA GLN A 40 4.95 13.95 -9.71
C GLN A 40 3.86 13.00 -10.19
N ALA A 41 2.76 13.53 -10.69
CA ALA A 41 1.67 12.71 -11.22
C ALA A 41 2.15 11.78 -12.33
N LYS A 42 3.10 12.23 -13.15
CA LYS A 42 3.68 11.44 -14.25
C LYS A 42 4.47 10.24 -13.77
N ASP A 43 4.89 10.22 -12.50
CA ASP A 43 5.68 9.12 -11.95
C ASP A 43 4.82 7.89 -11.65
N GLY A 44 3.50 8.03 -11.60
CA GLY A 44 2.60 6.92 -11.37
C GLY A 44 2.74 6.33 -9.97
N GLY A 45 2.73 5.01 -9.87
CA GLY A 45 2.99 4.30 -8.62
C GLY A 45 1.93 4.48 -7.54
N GLU A 46 0.75 4.95 -7.89
CA GLU A 46 -0.32 5.16 -6.92
C GLU A 46 -0.78 3.85 -6.30
N LEU A 47 -1.13 3.90 -5.03
CA LEU A 47 -1.84 2.83 -4.36
C LEU A 47 -3.33 3.02 -4.61
N CYS A 48 -3.99 1.98 -5.12
CA CYS A 48 -5.44 1.97 -5.26
C CYS A 48 -6.02 1.00 -4.25
N VAL A 49 -6.93 1.49 -3.41
CA VAL A 49 -7.65 0.68 -2.43
C VAL A 49 -9.11 0.65 -2.85
N TYR A 50 -9.64 -0.56 -3.02
CA TYR A 50 -10.98 -0.77 -3.55
C TYR A 50 -11.99 -0.93 -2.42
N HIS A 51 -12.76 0.11 -2.18
CA HIS A 51 -13.86 0.11 -1.22
C HIS A 51 -15.14 -0.36 -1.91
N PRO A 52 -16.20 -0.72 -1.17
CA PRO A 52 -17.44 -1.21 -1.79
C PRO A 52 -18.05 -0.29 -2.83
N HIS A 53 -17.92 1.03 -2.67
CA HIS A 53 -18.59 1.99 -3.55
C HIS A 53 -17.66 3.01 -4.20
N HIS A 54 -16.36 2.92 -3.95
CA HIS A 54 -15.40 3.86 -4.53
C HIS A 54 -13.99 3.26 -4.51
N VAL A 55 -13.11 3.86 -5.29
CA VAL A 55 -11.69 3.54 -5.30
C VAL A 55 -10.94 4.72 -4.71
N GLN A 56 -10.14 4.44 -3.69
CA GLN A 56 -9.26 5.43 -3.10
C GLN A 56 -7.90 5.34 -3.79
N THR A 57 -7.45 6.44 -4.36
CA THR A 57 -6.18 6.51 -5.06
C THR A 57 -5.24 7.43 -4.30
N ILE A 58 -4.07 6.91 -3.94
CA ILE A 58 -3.12 7.62 -3.10
C ILE A 58 -1.77 7.71 -3.83
N ALA A 59 -1.33 8.93 -4.11
CA ALA A 59 0.00 9.17 -4.66
C ALA A 59 1.05 8.93 -3.56
N PRO A 60 2.19 8.28 -3.90
CA PRO A 60 3.19 7.91 -2.89
C PRO A 60 4.11 9.08 -2.52
N ARG A 61 3.53 10.20 -2.14
CA ARG A 61 4.26 11.42 -1.79
C ARG A 61 4.87 11.34 -0.40
N ASN A 62 6.02 11.96 -0.25
CA ASN A 62 6.76 11.96 1.01
C ASN A 62 5.90 12.43 2.17
N GLY A 63 5.91 11.66 3.26
CA GLY A 63 5.13 11.94 4.45
C GLY A 63 3.68 11.50 4.41
N GLN A 64 3.19 11.06 3.25
CA GLN A 64 1.83 10.52 3.14
C GLN A 64 1.77 9.17 3.86
N CYS A 65 0.77 8.99 4.70
CA CYS A 65 0.56 7.75 5.42
C CYS A 65 -0.84 7.21 5.13
N VAL A 66 -0.92 5.92 4.86
CA VAL A 66 -2.17 5.23 4.55
C VAL A 66 -2.37 4.10 5.55
N PHE A 67 -3.60 3.94 6.01
CA PHE A 67 -3.95 2.90 6.95
C PHE A 67 -5.28 2.28 6.52
N PHE A 68 -5.29 0.97 6.26
CA PHE A 68 -6.50 0.31 5.76
C PHE A 68 -6.52 -1.18 6.11
N LYS A 69 -7.70 -1.78 6.02
CA LYS A 69 -7.91 -3.21 6.28
C LYS A 69 -7.50 -4.01 5.05
N SER A 70 -6.24 -4.39 5.00
CA SER A 70 -5.66 -5.01 3.81
C SER A 70 -6.12 -6.45 3.58
N ASP A 71 -6.70 -7.10 4.58
CA ASP A 71 -7.28 -8.44 4.45
C ASP A 71 -8.74 -8.42 4.01
N GLU A 72 -9.37 -7.25 3.98
CA GLU A 72 -10.77 -7.10 3.55
C GLU A 72 -10.90 -6.27 2.27
N LEU A 73 -9.96 -5.37 2.02
CA LEU A 73 -10.02 -4.46 0.87
C LEU A 73 -8.95 -4.84 -0.14
N GLU A 74 -9.39 -5.16 -1.35
CA GLU A 74 -8.46 -5.37 -2.44
C GLU A 74 -7.69 -4.07 -2.72
N HIS A 75 -6.45 -4.22 -3.11
CA HIS A 75 -5.59 -3.07 -3.39
C HIS A 75 -4.54 -3.45 -4.42
N GLU A 76 -4.00 -2.42 -5.08
CA GLU A 76 -2.95 -2.59 -6.08
C GLU A 76 -2.02 -1.39 -6.07
N VAL A 77 -0.81 -1.61 -6.58
CA VAL A 77 0.15 -0.54 -6.86
C VAL A 77 0.27 -0.42 -8.37
N LEU A 78 -0.08 0.74 -8.89
CA LEU A 78 0.00 1.01 -10.31
C LEU A 78 1.46 1.10 -10.75
N LEU A 79 1.68 0.90 -12.05
CA LEU A 79 3.02 0.97 -12.63
C LEU A 79 3.71 2.26 -12.21
N THR A 80 4.92 2.15 -11.68
CA THR A 80 5.72 3.30 -11.32
C THR A 80 6.74 3.63 -12.40
N GLN A 81 6.89 4.92 -12.70
CA GLN A 81 7.86 5.41 -13.67
C GLN A 81 9.14 5.93 -13.01
N ALA A 82 9.18 5.89 -11.68
CA ALA A 82 10.33 6.32 -10.90
C ALA A 82 10.51 5.37 -9.71
N PRO A 83 11.71 5.29 -9.13
CA PRO A 83 11.90 4.49 -7.92
C PRO A 83 10.95 4.95 -6.82
N ARG A 84 10.23 4.00 -6.22
CA ARG A 84 9.18 4.27 -5.26
C ARG A 84 9.50 3.59 -3.94
N MET A 85 9.69 4.37 -2.90
CA MET A 85 10.06 3.87 -1.58
C MET A 85 8.93 4.04 -0.58
N SER A 86 8.77 3.04 0.27
CA SER A 86 7.81 3.10 1.37
C SER A 86 8.29 2.26 2.55
N ILE A 87 7.71 2.56 3.71
CA ILE A 87 7.78 1.68 4.87
C ILE A 87 6.39 1.10 5.04
N THR A 88 6.30 -0.22 5.01
CA THR A 88 5.02 -0.92 5.15
C THR A 88 5.02 -1.73 6.44
N GLY A 89 3.94 -1.61 7.19
CA GLY A 89 3.74 -2.37 8.40
C GLY A 89 2.38 -3.04 8.42
N TRP A 90 2.29 -4.14 9.15
CA TRP A 90 1.03 -4.86 9.36
C TRP A 90 0.76 -4.93 10.86
N LEU A 91 -0.46 -4.55 11.22
CA LEU A 91 -0.94 -4.64 12.59
C LEU A 91 -2.04 -5.69 12.64
N LYS A 92 -1.89 -6.66 13.52
CA LYS A 92 -2.96 -7.60 13.80
C LYS A 92 -3.60 -7.22 15.12
N VAL A 93 -4.91 -7.07 15.09
CA VAL A 93 -5.71 -6.79 16.28
C VAL A 93 -6.40 -8.09 16.63
N GLY A 94 -6.05 -8.66 17.76
CA GLY A 94 -6.56 -9.92 18.21
C GLY A 94 -8.07 -9.94 18.36
N GLY A 95 -8.67 -11.06 18.04
CA GLY A 95 -10.09 -11.27 18.20
C GLY A 95 -10.39 -12.47 19.06
#